data_3f6ce72a83d16c661d13a784c8076117
#
_entry.id   3f6ce72a83d16c661d13a784c8076117
#
_cell.length_a   1.000
_cell.length_b   1.000
_cell.length_c   1.000
_cell.angle_alpha   90.00
_cell.angle_beta   90.00
_cell.angle_gamma   90.00
#
_symmetry.space_group_name_H-M   'P 1'
#
loop_
_entity.id
_entity.type
_entity.pdbx_description
1 polymer ?
#
loop_
_entity_poly.entity_id
_entity_poly.type
_entity_poly.pdbx_seq_one_letter_code
_entity_poly.pdbx_strand_id
1 'polypeptide(L)'
;ANEACHTIRTNDDCHSEINKNLHRSPMYSGEIEAVGPRYCPSIEDKVKRFSNQPSHLLFLEPEWRDSDQIYINGFSTSLPEGVQKRSLQLLPGFENIKFLRPGYAIEYDCFFPSQLKATLETKDVSGLFFAGQINGTSGYEEAAAQGLLAGINSVQKIKNKKGLVIKRSEGYIGVLIDDLITKDTSEPYRMFTSRAEYRMMLRYSNTDERLYEIAKKHNLLTTQERSLVHERITTKNKLRK
;
A
#
# COMPACT_ATOMS: atom_id res chain seq x y z
N ALA A 1 -2.84 -15.72 21.09
CA ALA A 1 -4.12 -16.25 20.62
C ALA A 1 -4.70 -15.24 19.63
N ASN A 2 -5.19 -15.71 18.49
CA ASN A 2 -5.87 -14.86 17.52
C ASN A 2 -7.32 -14.68 18.00
N GLU A 3 -7.82 -13.45 17.96
CA GLU A 3 -9.23 -13.17 18.21
C GLU A 3 -10.05 -13.50 16.97
N ALA A 4 -11.30 -13.94 17.17
CA ALA A 4 -12.20 -14.23 16.08
C ALA A 4 -12.73 -12.94 15.49
N CYS A 5 -12.68 -12.82 14.17
CA CYS A 5 -13.35 -11.77 13.44
C CYS A 5 -14.74 -12.26 13.00
N HIS A 6 -15.78 -11.47 13.24
CA HIS A 6 -17.12 -11.76 12.76
C HIS A 6 -17.31 -11.23 11.35
N THR A 7 -18.19 -11.86 10.59
CA THR A 7 -18.50 -11.42 9.23
C THR A 7 -19.99 -11.18 9.07
N ILE A 8 -20.32 -10.16 8.27
CA ILE A 8 -21.67 -9.87 7.82
C ILE A 8 -21.63 -9.56 6.32
N ARG A 9 -22.77 -9.61 5.67
CA ARG A 9 -22.90 -9.22 4.27
C ARG A 9 -23.89 -8.07 4.11
N THR A 10 -23.59 -7.18 3.16
CA THR A 10 -24.57 -6.19 2.70
C THR A 10 -25.76 -6.89 2.03
N ASN A 11 -26.88 -6.19 1.90
CA ASN A 11 -28.11 -6.66 1.27
C ASN A 11 -28.64 -5.62 0.27
N ASP A 12 -29.72 -5.97 -0.42
CA ASP A 12 -30.33 -5.12 -1.44
C ASP A 12 -30.84 -3.78 -0.90
N ASP A 13 -31.36 -3.75 0.33
CA ASP A 13 -31.83 -2.51 0.98
C ASP A 13 -30.68 -1.55 1.24
N CYS A 14 -29.55 -2.07 1.77
CA CYS A 14 -28.32 -1.32 1.95
C CYS A 14 -27.80 -0.79 0.60
N HIS A 15 -27.75 -1.63 -0.44
CA HIS A 15 -27.33 -1.22 -1.78
C HIS A 15 -28.25 -0.16 -2.37
N SER A 16 -29.57 -0.28 -2.16
CA SER A 16 -30.56 0.70 -2.63
C SER A 16 -30.35 2.06 -1.95
N GLU A 17 -30.11 2.09 -0.63
CA GLU A 17 -29.81 3.34 0.09
C GLU A 17 -28.52 4.00 -0.42
N ILE A 18 -27.46 3.21 -0.64
CA ILE A 18 -26.20 3.71 -1.22
C ILE A 18 -26.44 4.29 -2.62
N ASN A 19 -27.14 3.53 -3.50
CA ASN A 19 -27.38 3.96 -4.88
C ASN A 19 -28.19 5.26 -4.97
N LYS A 20 -29.21 5.44 -4.12
CA LYS A 20 -29.98 6.68 -4.05
C LYS A 20 -29.14 7.92 -3.69
N ASN A 21 -28.05 7.71 -2.99
CA ASN A 21 -27.20 8.77 -2.46
C ASN A 21 -25.83 8.88 -3.17
N LEU A 22 -25.56 8.14 -4.25
CA LEU A 22 -24.26 8.17 -4.96
C LEU A 22 -23.85 9.60 -5.35
N HIS A 23 -24.77 10.42 -5.80
CA HIS A 23 -24.54 11.82 -6.18
C HIS A 23 -24.01 12.71 -5.04
N ARG A 24 -24.09 12.22 -3.80
CA ARG A 24 -23.61 12.91 -2.59
C ARG A 24 -22.20 12.44 -2.15
N SER A 25 -21.65 11.44 -2.83
CA SER A 25 -20.27 11.03 -2.60
C SER A 25 -19.33 11.98 -3.35
N PRO A 26 -18.31 12.56 -2.71
CA PRO A 26 -17.31 13.40 -3.37
C PRO A 26 -16.67 12.74 -4.59
N MET A 27 -16.53 11.41 -4.58
CA MET A 27 -16.01 10.61 -5.70
C MET A 27 -16.95 10.61 -6.92
N TYR A 28 -18.23 10.90 -6.75
CA TYR A 28 -19.26 10.88 -7.81
C TYR A 28 -19.90 12.24 -8.07
N SER A 29 -19.73 13.20 -7.18
CA SER A 29 -20.21 14.58 -7.36
C SER A 29 -19.31 15.43 -8.24
N GLY A 30 -18.07 14.99 -8.49
CA GLY A 30 -17.03 15.76 -9.19
C GLY A 30 -16.28 16.74 -8.26
N GLU A 31 -16.49 16.68 -6.96
CA GLU A 31 -15.74 17.47 -5.98
C GLU A 31 -14.29 17.01 -5.85
N ILE A 32 -14.05 15.71 -6.07
CA ILE A 32 -12.72 15.10 -6.09
C ILE A 32 -12.36 14.80 -7.54
N GLU A 33 -11.37 15.51 -8.06
CA GLU A 33 -10.79 15.27 -9.39
C GLU A 33 -9.66 14.24 -9.35
N ALA A 34 -9.12 13.95 -8.15
CA ALA A 34 -8.03 13.01 -7.96
C ALA A 34 -8.46 11.56 -8.23
N VAL A 35 -7.56 10.80 -8.83
CA VAL A 35 -7.74 9.36 -8.98
C VAL A 35 -7.56 8.71 -7.61
N GLY A 36 -8.64 8.20 -7.01
CA GLY A 36 -8.60 7.48 -5.73
C GLY A 36 -7.69 6.25 -5.76
N PRO A 37 -7.35 5.68 -4.59
CA PRO A 37 -6.48 4.51 -4.51
C PRO A 37 -7.08 3.34 -5.29
N ARG A 38 -6.34 2.86 -6.28
CA ARG A 38 -6.80 1.90 -7.31
C ARG A 38 -7.31 0.56 -6.75
N TYR A 39 -6.81 0.14 -5.59
CA TYR A 39 -7.02 -1.22 -5.08
C TYR A 39 -7.79 -1.27 -3.75
N CYS A 40 -8.44 -0.18 -3.38
CA CYS A 40 -9.30 -0.14 -2.19
C CYS A 40 -10.65 0.49 -2.56
N PRO A 41 -11.50 -0.24 -3.32
CA PRO A 41 -12.78 0.29 -3.74
C PRO A 41 -13.66 0.58 -2.53
N SER A 42 -14.29 1.75 -2.53
CA SER A 42 -15.31 2.10 -1.55
C SER A 42 -16.54 1.19 -1.69
N ILE A 43 -17.43 1.19 -0.70
CA ILE A 43 -18.66 0.41 -0.81
C ILE A 43 -19.52 0.91 -1.97
N GLU A 44 -19.57 2.21 -2.21
CA GLU A 44 -20.27 2.79 -3.36
C GLU A 44 -19.68 2.34 -4.70
N ASP A 45 -18.35 2.20 -4.80
CA ASP A 45 -17.68 1.61 -5.97
C ASP A 45 -18.06 0.15 -6.18
N LYS A 46 -18.09 -0.63 -5.09
CA LYS A 46 -18.47 -2.05 -5.14
C LYS A 46 -19.92 -2.19 -5.62
N VAL A 47 -20.84 -1.44 -5.05
CA VAL A 47 -22.27 -1.48 -5.39
C VAL A 47 -22.50 -1.06 -6.85
N LYS A 48 -21.78 -0.06 -7.34
CA LYS A 48 -21.92 0.43 -8.72
C LYS A 48 -21.24 -0.48 -9.75
N ARG A 49 -19.98 -0.87 -9.51
CA ARG A 49 -19.19 -1.66 -10.46
C ARG A 49 -19.59 -3.12 -10.50
N PHE A 50 -20.06 -3.66 -9.40
CA PHE A 50 -20.49 -5.05 -9.26
C PHE A 50 -21.99 -5.16 -8.94
N SER A 51 -22.79 -4.42 -9.68
CA SER A 51 -24.25 -4.36 -9.49
C SER A 51 -24.96 -5.73 -9.58
N ASN A 52 -24.32 -6.72 -10.23
CA ASN A 52 -24.82 -8.09 -10.30
C ASN A 52 -24.53 -8.91 -9.02
N GLN A 53 -23.74 -8.38 -8.09
CA GLN A 53 -23.46 -9.05 -6.82
C GLN A 53 -24.52 -8.65 -5.79
N PRO A 54 -25.32 -9.60 -5.28
CA PRO A 54 -26.40 -9.29 -4.35
C PRO A 54 -25.89 -8.84 -2.97
N SER A 55 -24.62 -9.10 -2.67
CA SER A 55 -24.03 -8.77 -1.37
C SER A 55 -22.52 -8.66 -1.42
N HIS A 56 -21.95 -7.81 -0.56
CA HIS A 56 -20.52 -7.69 -0.31
C HIS A 56 -20.17 -8.09 1.12
N LEU A 57 -19.07 -8.80 1.28
CA LEU A 57 -18.60 -9.25 2.57
C LEU A 57 -17.98 -8.08 3.36
N LEU A 58 -18.35 -7.99 4.62
CA LEU A 58 -17.79 -7.06 5.60
C LEU A 58 -17.20 -7.87 6.76
N PHE A 59 -16.10 -7.39 7.32
CA PHE A 59 -15.46 -7.97 8.49
C PHE A 59 -15.64 -7.03 9.67
N LEU A 60 -16.03 -7.57 10.81
CA LEU A 60 -16.22 -6.85 12.06
C LEU A 60 -15.03 -7.15 12.96
N GLU A 61 -14.11 -6.21 13.02
CA GLU A 61 -12.81 -6.37 13.65
C GLU A 61 -12.78 -5.54 14.94
N PRO A 62 -12.60 -6.15 16.13
CA PRO A 62 -12.32 -5.38 17.34
C PRO A 62 -11.08 -4.53 17.13
N GLU A 63 -11.13 -3.23 17.49
CA GLU A 63 -10.01 -2.29 17.31
C GLU A 63 -8.75 -2.71 18.10
N TRP A 64 -8.96 -3.35 19.25
CA TRP A 64 -7.91 -3.98 20.06
C TRP A 64 -8.53 -5.11 20.89
N ARG A 65 -7.70 -5.85 21.61
CA ARG A 65 -8.17 -6.95 22.47
C ARG A 65 -9.15 -6.42 23.51
N ASP A 66 -10.27 -7.12 23.67
CA ASP A 66 -11.37 -6.79 24.58
C ASP A 66 -12.02 -5.41 24.28
N SER A 67 -11.90 -4.91 23.04
CA SER A 67 -12.50 -3.67 22.61
C SER A 67 -14.01 -3.82 22.41
N ASP A 68 -14.78 -2.84 22.87
CA ASP A 68 -16.19 -2.64 22.51
C ASP A 68 -16.36 -1.83 21.21
N GLN A 69 -15.25 -1.34 20.67
CA GLN A 69 -15.23 -0.63 19.38
C GLN A 69 -14.91 -1.61 18.26
N ILE A 70 -15.75 -1.60 17.23
CA ILE A 70 -15.64 -2.49 16.08
C ILE A 70 -15.34 -1.67 14.84
N TYR A 71 -14.25 -2.01 14.18
CA TYR A 71 -13.95 -1.52 12.84
C TYR A 71 -14.70 -2.36 11.80
N ILE A 72 -15.39 -1.69 10.88
CA ILE A 72 -16.11 -2.37 9.79
C ILE A 72 -15.23 -2.37 8.54
N ASN A 73 -14.42 -3.41 8.39
CA ASN A 73 -13.58 -3.58 7.21
C ASN A 73 -14.43 -3.97 6.00
N GLY A 74 -14.15 -3.35 4.87
CA GLY A 74 -14.89 -3.57 3.62
C GLY A 74 -16.04 -2.59 3.36
N PHE A 75 -16.35 -1.69 4.31
CA PHE A 75 -17.33 -0.62 4.18
C PHE A 75 -16.67 0.77 4.10
N SER A 76 -15.49 0.87 3.47
CA SER A 76 -14.88 2.18 3.19
C SER A 76 -15.83 3.02 2.34
N THR A 77 -16.05 4.28 2.71
CA THR A 77 -17.05 5.14 2.04
C THR A 77 -16.74 6.61 2.23
N SER A 78 -17.09 7.41 1.23
CA SER A 78 -17.06 8.87 1.26
C SER A 78 -18.46 9.50 1.33
N LEU A 79 -19.50 8.68 1.44
CA LEU A 79 -20.88 9.17 1.58
C LEU A 79 -21.05 9.97 2.89
N PRO A 80 -22.01 10.90 2.96
CA PRO A 80 -22.32 11.62 4.19
C PRO A 80 -22.66 10.68 5.37
N GLU A 81 -22.27 11.03 6.57
CA GLU A 81 -22.45 10.22 7.80
C GLU A 81 -23.86 9.65 7.95
N GLY A 82 -24.89 10.48 7.73
CA GLY A 82 -26.28 10.04 7.84
C GLY A 82 -26.66 8.94 6.84
N VAL A 83 -26.03 8.92 5.66
CA VAL A 83 -26.24 7.87 4.66
C VAL A 83 -25.52 6.60 5.09
N GLN A 84 -24.27 6.72 5.54
CA GLN A 84 -23.50 5.60 6.06
C GLN A 84 -24.26 4.88 7.17
N LYS A 85 -24.76 5.65 8.14
CA LYS A 85 -25.53 5.11 9.27
C LYS A 85 -26.79 4.39 8.81
N ARG A 86 -27.61 5.03 7.95
CA ARG A 86 -28.83 4.38 7.44
C ARG A 86 -28.53 3.12 6.66
N SER A 87 -27.52 3.13 5.79
CA SER A 87 -27.13 1.97 5.01
C SER A 87 -26.73 0.78 5.89
N LEU A 88 -26.00 1.02 6.97
CA LEU A 88 -25.62 -0.03 7.90
C LEU A 88 -26.80 -0.49 8.77
N GLN A 89 -27.69 0.41 9.19
CA GLN A 89 -28.89 0.06 9.98
C GLN A 89 -29.87 -0.86 9.25
N LEU A 90 -29.76 -0.96 7.92
CA LEU A 90 -30.53 -1.90 7.10
C LEU A 90 -29.96 -3.33 7.11
N LEU A 91 -28.81 -3.54 7.76
CA LEU A 91 -28.23 -4.87 7.92
C LEU A 91 -28.75 -5.53 9.20
N PRO A 92 -29.05 -6.85 9.16
CA PRO A 92 -29.52 -7.57 10.35
C PRO A 92 -28.54 -7.46 11.52
N GLY A 93 -29.04 -7.07 12.70
CA GLY A 93 -28.24 -6.88 13.91
C GLY A 93 -27.59 -5.50 14.04
N PHE A 94 -27.76 -4.61 13.04
CA PHE A 94 -27.18 -3.27 13.03
C PHE A 94 -28.22 -2.15 13.28
N GLU A 95 -29.45 -2.49 13.59
CA GLU A 95 -30.58 -1.56 13.75
C GLU A 95 -30.26 -0.44 14.76
N ASN A 96 -29.52 -0.77 15.82
CA ASN A 96 -29.20 0.13 16.94
C ASN A 96 -27.74 0.55 17.01
N ILE A 97 -27.00 0.49 15.90
CA ILE A 97 -25.58 0.87 15.91
C ILE A 97 -25.35 2.32 16.32
N LYS A 98 -24.27 2.54 17.03
CA LYS A 98 -23.74 3.87 17.34
C LYS A 98 -22.46 4.08 16.58
N PHE A 99 -22.39 5.14 15.78
CA PHE A 99 -21.16 5.55 15.11
C PHE A 99 -20.24 6.26 16.11
N LEU A 100 -19.00 5.82 16.14
CA LEU A 100 -17.92 6.51 16.85
C LEU A 100 -17.17 7.43 15.89
N ARG A 101 -16.94 6.95 14.66
CA ARG A 101 -16.27 7.70 13.61
C ARG A 101 -16.82 7.26 12.23
N PRO A 102 -17.36 8.18 11.43
CA PRO A 102 -17.76 7.88 10.06
C PRO A 102 -16.55 7.67 9.15
N GLY A 103 -16.76 6.95 8.05
CA GLY A 103 -15.83 6.92 6.91
C GLY A 103 -15.72 8.29 6.27
N TYR A 104 -14.61 8.55 5.57
CA TYR A 104 -14.30 9.84 4.96
C TYR A 104 -13.55 9.65 3.64
N ALA A 105 -13.65 10.64 2.75
CA ALA A 105 -12.84 10.70 1.55
C ALA A 105 -11.42 11.17 1.88
N ILE A 106 -10.44 10.61 1.18
CA ILE A 106 -9.05 11.02 1.27
C ILE A 106 -8.58 11.39 -0.13
N GLU A 107 -8.00 12.58 -0.26
CA GLU A 107 -7.23 13.01 -1.42
C GLU A 107 -5.75 12.99 -1.08
N TYR A 108 -4.94 12.73 -2.09
CA TYR A 108 -3.49 12.69 -1.94
C TYR A 108 -2.82 13.54 -3.00
N ASP A 109 -1.99 14.46 -2.56
CA ASP A 109 -1.08 15.15 -3.45
C ASP A 109 0.00 14.17 -3.92
N CYS A 110 0.32 14.21 -5.20
CA CYS A 110 1.46 13.50 -5.77
C CYS A 110 2.21 14.36 -6.77
N PHE A 111 3.49 14.06 -6.93
CA PHE A 111 4.37 14.69 -7.89
C PHE A 111 4.83 13.66 -8.91
N PHE A 112 5.13 14.13 -10.12
CA PHE A 112 5.66 13.24 -11.16
C PHE A 112 7.03 12.66 -10.73
N PRO A 113 7.16 11.34 -10.57
CA PRO A 113 8.41 10.74 -10.11
C PRO A 113 9.58 10.89 -11.09
N SER A 114 9.31 11.25 -12.34
CA SER A 114 10.34 11.57 -13.34
C SER A 114 11.28 12.71 -12.91
N GLN A 115 10.87 13.56 -11.95
CA GLN A 115 11.74 14.57 -11.33
C GLN A 115 12.74 14.00 -10.32
N LEU A 116 12.70 12.70 -10.02
CA LEU A 116 13.59 12.06 -9.07
C LEU A 116 14.80 11.41 -9.77
N LYS A 117 15.91 11.36 -9.02
CA LYS A 117 17.04 10.49 -9.32
C LYS A 117 16.74 9.06 -8.86
N ALA A 118 17.50 8.09 -9.33
CA ALA A 118 17.37 6.69 -8.87
C ALA A 118 17.63 6.49 -7.36
N THR A 119 18.14 7.51 -6.68
CA THR A 119 18.33 7.57 -5.22
C THR A 119 17.09 8.09 -4.48
N LEU A 120 16.04 8.46 -5.20
CA LEU A 120 14.83 9.17 -4.72
C LEU A 120 15.09 10.62 -4.27
N GLU A 121 16.28 11.17 -4.49
CA GLU A 121 16.54 12.59 -4.35
C GLU A 121 15.92 13.35 -5.52
N THR A 122 15.32 14.51 -5.26
CA THR A 122 14.81 15.37 -6.33
C THR A 122 15.97 15.90 -7.18
N LYS A 123 15.72 16.13 -8.48
CA LYS A 123 16.74 16.66 -9.40
C LYS A 123 17.05 18.12 -9.13
N ASP A 124 16.02 18.91 -8.78
CA ASP A 124 16.11 20.35 -8.67
C ASP A 124 16.49 20.86 -7.28
N VAL A 125 16.08 20.12 -6.23
CA VAL A 125 16.37 20.51 -4.84
C VAL A 125 17.31 19.49 -4.19
N SER A 126 18.56 19.93 -4.00
CA SER A 126 19.57 19.06 -3.37
C SER A 126 19.24 18.77 -1.92
N GLY A 127 19.25 17.47 -1.54
CA GLY A 127 18.96 17.00 -0.18
C GLY A 127 17.48 16.75 0.09
N LEU A 128 16.60 17.01 -0.85
CA LEU A 128 15.18 16.67 -0.74
C LEU A 128 14.92 15.28 -1.35
N PHE A 129 14.33 14.39 -0.57
CA PHE A 129 13.98 13.03 -0.98
C PHE A 129 12.47 12.82 -0.86
N PHE A 130 11.88 12.18 -1.86
CA PHE A 130 10.47 11.79 -1.84
C PHE A 130 10.33 10.28 -1.69
N ALA A 131 9.36 9.85 -0.88
CA ALA A 131 9.09 8.44 -0.67
C ALA A 131 7.61 8.19 -0.36
N GLY A 132 7.06 7.10 -0.90
CA GLY A 132 5.69 6.68 -0.66
C GLY A 132 4.70 7.34 -1.61
N GLN A 133 3.55 7.68 -1.07
CA GLN A 133 2.40 8.11 -1.83
C GLN A 133 2.60 9.40 -2.62
N ILE A 134 3.46 10.29 -2.15
CA ILE A 134 3.84 11.52 -2.86
C ILE A 134 4.43 11.23 -4.26
N ASN A 135 4.95 10.02 -4.47
CA ASN A 135 5.46 9.53 -5.75
C ASN A 135 4.38 8.78 -6.57
N GLY A 136 3.10 8.94 -6.24
CA GLY A 136 2.00 8.28 -6.95
C GLY A 136 1.89 6.78 -6.72
N THR A 137 2.45 6.24 -5.64
CA THR A 137 2.26 4.83 -5.26
C THR A 137 1.13 4.67 -4.24
N SER A 138 0.42 3.55 -4.26
CA SER A 138 -0.76 3.33 -3.43
C SER A 138 -0.64 2.19 -2.42
N GLY A 139 0.52 1.56 -2.25
CA GLY A 139 0.70 0.41 -1.35
C GLY A 139 1.65 0.69 -0.20
N TYR A 140 1.40 0.01 0.93
CA TYR A 140 2.27 0.07 2.11
C TYR A 140 3.68 -0.44 1.82
N GLU A 141 3.77 -1.52 1.04
CA GLU A 141 5.04 -2.14 0.66
C GLU A 141 5.86 -1.21 -0.23
N GLU A 142 5.22 -0.52 -1.17
CA GLU A 142 5.85 0.47 -2.02
C GLU A 142 6.37 1.65 -1.18
N ALA A 143 5.58 2.12 -0.22
CA ALA A 143 5.98 3.21 0.66
C ALA A 143 7.15 2.81 1.56
N ALA A 144 7.12 1.62 2.14
CA ALA A 144 8.20 1.08 2.97
C ALA A 144 9.51 0.94 2.19
N ALA A 145 9.43 0.39 0.97
CA ALA A 145 10.60 0.23 0.09
C ALA A 145 11.24 1.58 -0.29
N GLN A 146 10.41 2.55 -0.67
CA GLN A 146 10.87 3.90 -0.99
C GLN A 146 11.46 4.61 0.23
N GLY A 147 10.76 4.55 1.37
CA GLY A 147 11.23 5.16 2.62
C GLY A 147 12.58 4.61 3.07
N LEU A 148 12.76 3.30 2.99
CA LEU A 148 14.04 2.65 3.28
C LEU A 148 15.15 3.17 2.36
N LEU A 149 14.90 3.21 1.04
CA LEU A 149 15.92 3.64 0.08
C LEU A 149 16.23 5.14 0.23
N ALA A 150 15.23 5.99 0.39
CA ALA A 150 15.40 7.41 0.62
C ALA A 150 16.18 7.70 1.90
N GLY A 151 15.85 6.99 3.00
CA GLY A 151 16.56 7.10 4.28
C GLY A 151 18.04 6.70 4.17
N ILE A 152 18.34 5.56 3.51
CA ILE A 152 19.73 5.15 3.26
C ILE A 152 20.46 6.23 2.45
N ASN A 153 19.86 6.71 1.37
CA ASN A 153 20.50 7.66 0.46
C ASN A 153 20.69 9.05 1.06
N SER A 154 19.78 9.49 1.92
CA SER A 154 19.96 10.75 2.65
C SER A 154 21.22 10.70 3.56
N VAL A 155 21.41 9.58 4.28
CA VAL A 155 22.61 9.35 5.10
C VAL A 155 23.88 9.23 4.24
N GLN A 156 23.81 8.54 3.10
CA GLN A 156 24.96 8.46 2.18
C GLN A 156 25.35 9.85 1.66
N LYS A 157 24.36 10.69 1.33
CA LYS A 157 24.58 12.07 0.89
C LYS A 157 25.25 12.92 1.98
N ILE A 158 24.74 12.88 3.21
CA ILE A 158 25.35 13.61 4.34
C ILE A 158 26.81 13.18 4.55
N LYS A 159 27.09 11.90 4.35
CA LYS A 159 28.45 11.34 4.48
C LYS A 159 29.32 11.51 3.23
N ASN A 160 28.86 12.23 2.22
CA ASN A 160 29.52 12.39 0.91
C ASN A 160 29.91 11.05 0.27
N LYS A 161 29.06 10.03 0.41
CA LYS A 161 29.27 8.70 -0.16
C LYS A 161 28.34 8.50 -1.36
N LYS A 162 28.69 7.54 -2.21
CA LYS A 162 27.85 7.14 -3.35
C LYS A 162 26.52 6.58 -2.84
N GLY A 163 25.42 7.07 -3.39
CA GLY A 163 24.09 6.59 -3.08
C GLY A 163 23.88 5.13 -3.49
N LEU A 164 22.97 4.48 -2.79
CA LEU A 164 22.48 3.13 -3.09
C LEU A 164 21.47 3.20 -4.22
N VAL A 165 21.72 2.46 -5.28
CA VAL A 165 20.78 2.20 -6.37
C VAL A 165 20.69 0.69 -6.53
N ILE A 166 19.50 0.14 -6.40
CA ILE A 166 19.19 -1.28 -6.63
C ILE A 166 18.70 -1.42 -8.07
N LYS A 167 19.32 -2.33 -8.83
CA LYS A 167 18.93 -2.57 -10.22
C LYS A 167 17.67 -3.43 -10.30
N ARG A 168 17.00 -3.39 -11.45
CA ARG A 168 15.82 -4.22 -11.75
C ARG A 168 16.10 -5.73 -11.61
N SER A 169 17.34 -6.17 -11.90
CA SER A 169 17.78 -7.55 -11.72
C SER A 169 18.16 -7.94 -10.29
N GLU A 170 18.30 -6.96 -9.40
CA GLU A 170 18.75 -7.19 -8.03
C GLU A 170 17.58 -7.27 -7.02
N GLY A 171 16.45 -6.61 -7.29
CA GLY A 171 15.31 -6.65 -6.39
C GLY A 171 14.06 -5.96 -6.93
N TYR A 172 12.90 -6.30 -6.37
CA TYR A 172 11.64 -5.63 -6.70
C TYR A 172 11.67 -4.13 -6.36
N ILE A 173 12.44 -3.70 -5.37
CA ILE A 173 12.70 -2.27 -5.08
C ILE A 173 13.34 -1.60 -6.30
N GLY A 174 14.27 -2.27 -6.97
CA GLY A 174 14.90 -1.77 -8.19
C GLY A 174 13.90 -1.61 -9.33
N VAL A 175 13.01 -2.59 -9.52
CA VAL A 175 11.93 -2.50 -10.52
C VAL A 175 10.99 -1.34 -10.20
N LEU A 176 10.57 -1.21 -8.94
CA LEU A 176 9.69 -0.14 -8.47
C LEU A 176 10.28 1.24 -8.77
N ILE A 177 11.52 1.50 -8.33
CA ILE A 177 12.14 2.82 -8.48
C ILE A 177 12.39 3.14 -9.95
N ASP A 178 12.89 2.18 -10.72
CA ASP A 178 13.14 2.37 -12.15
C ASP A 178 11.84 2.66 -12.91
N ASP A 179 10.77 1.90 -12.65
CA ASP A 179 9.45 2.18 -13.24
C ASP A 179 8.94 3.58 -12.89
N LEU A 180 9.06 4.01 -11.64
CA LEU A 180 8.60 5.32 -11.19
C LEU A 180 9.31 6.47 -11.91
N ILE A 181 10.64 6.39 -12.05
CA ILE A 181 11.42 7.51 -12.61
C ILE A 181 11.51 7.50 -14.14
N THR A 182 11.13 6.39 -14.81
CA THR A 182 11.26 6.25 -16.26
C THR A 182 9.94 6.09 -16.98
N LYS A 183 8.86 5.74 -16.28
CA LYS A 183 7.54 5.53 -16.89
C LYS A 183 6.56 6.54 -16.33
N ASP A 184 6.02 7.38 -17.18
CA ASP A 184 4.91 8.25 -16.80
C ASP A 184 3.65 7.39 -16.65
N THR A 185 3.10 7.34 -15.45
CA THR A 185 1.85 6.63 -15.17
C THR A 185 0.76 7.64 -14.84
N SER A 186 -0.35 7.58 -15.57
CA SER A 186 -1.56 8.37 -15.29
C SER A 186 -2.40 7.80 -14.16
N GLU A 187 -2.03 6.63 -13.66
CA GLU A 187 -2.74 5.89 -12.61
C GLU A 187 -1.80 5.63 -11.43
N PRO A 188 -2.34 5.50 -10.20
CA PRO A 188 -1.53 5.13 -9.04
C PRO A 188 -0.74 3.84 -9.29
N TYR A 189 0.56 3.91 -9.06
CA TYR A 189 1.45 2.78 -9.28
C TYR A 189 1.25 1.70 -8.20
N ARG A 190 1.18 0.45 -8.64
CA ARG A 190 1.18 -0.73 -7.79
C ARG A 190 2.20 -1.73 -8.29
N MET A 191 3.01 -2.27 -7.38
CA MET A 191 4.01 -3.29 -7.71
C MET A 191 3.35 -4.65 -7.86
N PHE A 192 3.49 -5.24 -9.04
CA PHE A 192 3.10 -6.62 -9.34
C PHE A 192 4.33 -7.40 -9.83
N THR A 193 4.35 -8.68 -9.55
CA THR A 193 5.42 -9.57 -10.02
C THR A 193 5.55 -9.57 -11.54
N SER A 194 4.44 -9.34 -12.27
CA SER A 194 4.41 -9.23 -13.73
C SER A 194 5.22 -8.05 -14.29
N ARG A 195 5.53 -7.03 -13.45
CA ARG A 195 6.36 -5.90 -13.88
C ARG A 195 7.86 -6.21 -13.91
N ALA A 196 8.29 -7.30 -13.30
CA ALA A 196 9.68 -7.69 -13.18
C ALA A 196 10.07 -8.70 -14.27
N GLU A 197 11.00 -8.35 -15.14
CA GLU A 197 11.57 -9.21 -16.18
C GLU A 197 12.30 -10.41 -15.58
N TYR A 198 12.96 -10.18 -14.44
CA TYR A 198 13.75 -11.19 -13.73
C TYR A 198 12.97 -11.89 -12.63
N ARG A 199 11.64 -11.91 -12.66
CA ARG A 199 10.78 -12.44 -11.59
C ARG A 199 11.13 -13.88 -11.15
N MET A 200 11.61 -14.70 -12.08
CA MET A 200 12.05 -16.06 -11.75
C MET A 200 13.34 -16.09 -10.92
N MET A 201 14.14 -15.03 -10.98
CA MET A 201 15.36 -14.84 -10.18
C MET A 201 15.09 -14.08 -8.88
N LEU A 202 14.08 -13.21 -8.83
CA LEU A 202 13.76 -12.35 -7.69
C LEU A 202 12.84 -13.09 -6.71
N ARG A 203 13.39 -14.06 -5.97
CA ARG A 203 12.62 -14.87 -5.02
C ARG A 203 12.99 -14.54 -3.58
N TYR A 204 12.02 -14.68 -2.68
CA TYR A 204 12.25 -14.58 -1.24
C TYR A 204 13.38 -15.51 -0.78
N SER A 205 13.37 -16.76 -1.26
CA SER A 205 14.32 -17.80 -0.84
C SER A 205 15.79 -17.53 -1.18
N ASN A 206 16.10 -16.59 -2.05
CA ASN A 206 17.48 -16.23 -2.44
C ASN A 206 17.82 -14.76 -2.16
N THR A 207 17.04 -14.08 -1.35
CA THR A 207 17.25 -12.66 -1.01
C THR A 207 18.62 -12.44 -0.35
N ASP A 208 18.99 -13.29 0.60
CA ASP A 208 20.29 -13.22 1.26
C ASP A 208 21.45 -13.24 0.23
N GLU A 209 21.40 -14.17 -0.72
CA GLU A 209 22.45 -14.34 -1.74
C GLU A 209 22.55 -13.12 -2.66
N ARG A 210 21.41 -12.53 -3.06
CA ARG A 210 21.38 -11.41 -4.00
C ARG A 210 21.75 -10.07 -3.37
N LEU A 211 21.35 -9.82 -2.13
CA LEU A 211 21.43 -8.51 -1.51
C LEU A 211 22.52 -8.38 -0.44
N TYR A 212 23.13 -9.49 0.00
CA TYR A 212 24.14 -9.48 1.06
C TYR A 212 25.32 -8.53 0.78
N GLU A 213 25.92 -8.62 -0.41
CA GLU A 213 27.07 -7.78 -0.75
C GLU A 213 26.69 -6.29 -0.88
N ILE A 214 25.48 -6.01 -1.34
CA ILE A 214 24.92 -4.65 -1.39
C ILE A 214 24.77 -4.11 0.04
N ALA A 215 24.12 -4.88 0.90
CA ALA A 215 23.89 -4.51 2.30
C ALA A 215 25.21 -4.29 3.06
N LYS A 216 26.17 -5.18 2.85
CA LYS A 216 27.53 -5.08 3.44
C LYS A 216 28.25 -3.82 2.97
N LYS A 217 28.25 -3.53 1.67
CA LYS A 217 28.89 -2.35 1.08
C LYS A 217 28.35 -1.04 1.65
N HIS A 218 27.07 -0.98 1.93
CA HIS A 218 26.41 0.21 2.45
C HIS A 218 26.27 0.23 3.99
N ASN A 219 26.88 -0.75 4.69
CA ASN A 219 26.83 -0.90 6.15
C ASN A 219 25.40 -0.95 6.72
N LEU A 220 24.51 -1.70 6.06
CA LEU A 220 23.09 -1.83 6.45
C LEU A 220 22.86 -2.95 7.47
N LEU A 221 23.88 -3.76 7.76
CA LEU A 221 23.80 -4.89 8.68
C LEU A 221 24.77 -4.68 9.84
N THR A 222 24.35 -5.03 11.03
CA THR A 222 25.24 -5.16 12.20
C THR A 222 26.24 -6.30 12.01
N THR A 223 27.27 -6.36 12.84
CA THR A 223 28.26 -7.46 12.79
C THR A 223 27.61 -8.83 13.01
N GLN A 224 26.66 -8.91 13.93
CA GLN A 224 25.93 -10.15 14.21
C GLN A 224 25.08 -10.60 13.02
N GLU A 225 24.31 -9.68 12.41
CA GLU A 225 23.50 -9.98 11.23
C GLU A 225 24.35 -10.41 10.04
N ARG A 226 25.50 -9.77 9.82
CA ARG A 226 26.45 -10.19 8.77
C ARG A 226 26.92 -11.62 8.97
N SER A 227 27.27 -11.99 10.21
CA SER A 227 27.71 -13.35 10.53
C SER A 227 26.60 -14.36 10.24
N LEU A 228 25.37 -14.09 10.71
CA LEU A 228 24.21 -14.98 10.51
C LEU A 228 23.85 -15.15 9.02
N VAL A 229 23.84 -14.06 8.25
CA VAL A 229 23.54 -14.13 6.82
C VAL A 229 24.64 -14.89 6.08
N HIS A 230 25.90 -14.62 6.40
CA HIS A 230 27.03 -15.32 5.78
C HIS A 230 27.00 -16.84 6.07
N GLU A 231 26.70 -17.23 7.30
CA GLU A 231 26.55 -18.65 7.68
C GLU A 231 25.42 -19.34 6.89
N ARG A 232 24.25 -18.68 6.79
CA ARG A 232 23.12 -19.20 5.98
C ARG A 232 23.48 -19.40 4.51
N ILE A 233 24.16 -18.42 3.89
CA ILE A 233 24.62 -18.52 2.51
C ILE A 233 25.61 -19.67 2.36
N THR A 234 26.57 -19.80 3.27
CA THR A 234 27.62 -20.82 3.23
C THR A 234 27.03 -22.22 3.38
N THR A 235 26.11 -22.41 4.33
CA THR A 235 25.42 -23.70 4.58
C THR A 235 24.60 -24.09 3.35
N LYS A 236 23.85 -23.17 2.78
CA LYS A 236 23.06 -23.41 1.57
C LYS A 236 23.91 -23.81 0.37
N ASN A 237 25.08 -23.16 0.20
CA ASN A 237 26.02 -23.51 -0.87
C ASN A 237 26.69 -24.89 -0.69
N LYS A 238 26.87 -25.34 0.56
CA LYS A 238 27.34 -26.72 0.84
C LYS A 238 26.28 -27.76 0.48
N LEU A 239 25.00 -27.48 0.71
CA LEU A 239 23.91 -28.40 0.39
C LEU A 239 23.60 -28.50 -1.11
N ARG A 240 24.07 -27.56 -1.92
CA ARG A 240 23.91 -27.57 -3.37
C ARG A 240 25.01 -28.32 -4.14
N LYS A 241 26.10 -28.65 -3.44
CA LYS A 241 27.19 -29.51 -3.96
C LYS A 241 26.94 -30.96 -3.64
#